data_edfdf66a0b98a10a3468c32c57d290c1
#
_entry.id   edfdf66a0b98a10a3468c32c57d290c1
#
_cell.length_a   1.000
_cell.length_b   1.000
_cell.length_c   1.000
_cell.angle_alpha   90.00
_cell.angle_beta   90.00
_cell.angle_gamma   90.00
#
_symmetry.space_group_name_H-M   'P 1'
#
loop_
_entity.id
_entity.type
_entity.pdbx_description
1 polymer ?
#
loop_
_entity_poly.entity_id
_entity_poly.type
_entity_poly.pdbx_seq_one_letter_code
_entity_poly.pdbx_strand_id
1 'polypeptide(L)'
;QDQKLIIKVFNNTNKPKIINNVHWININQINHSDKPHYLIAMSDANLFKKLSCKNNFLWSHSIQSVEKFIRKKQLLPFIKYKPIMILEGDYPYKSRNFFTSFYGKKILKIAVDDDFLNFNIDLNNIPKPNAIFTTKSDRNIKFLLDSWHEIKKKSLNAKLFINPPFNLSEKNIKDDINLRKKGDKNLLIQDLIKSRLFITPGHKTEVFCLAAEEAKELCLPIVTMGYGCLYERVNHGVTGFIAKNMREFIDYSLSILNDDNLYLELKKNLIKIKNLRNYENVKNDLINILDIKND
;
A
#
# COMPACT_ATOMS: atom_id res chain seq x y z
N GLN A 1 38.17 -1.36 0.51
CA GLN A 1 37.59 -2.08 1.65
C GLN A 1 36.09 -1.78 1.61
N ASP A 2 35.27 -2.77 1.21
CA ASP A 2 33.80 -2.67 1.24
C ASP A 2 33.36 -2.30 2.65
N GLN A 3 32.88 -1.09 2.84
CA GLN A 3 32.31 -0.69 4.12
C GLN A 3 31.02 -1.49 4.34
N LYS A 4 31.10 -2.51 5.16
CA LYS A 4 29.96 -3.37 5.48
C LYS A 4 28.94 -2.59 6.31
N LEU A 5 27.78 -2.28 5.72
CA LEU A 5 26.66 -1.65 6.41
C LEU A 5 26.18 -2.52 7.57
N ILE A 6 26.19 -1.99 8.78
CA ILE A 6 25.59 -2.63 9.95
C ILE A 6 24.18 -2.06 10.14
N ILE A 7 23.16 -2.90 9.95
CA ILE A 7 21.76 -2.52 10.08
C ILE A 7 21.22 -3.05 11.41
N LYS A 8 20.71 -2.14 12.25
CA LYS A 8 20.02 -2.47 13.49
C LYS A 8 18.56 -2.04 13.39
N VAL A 9 17.62 -2.94 13.65
CA VAL A 9 16.17 -2.68 13.70
C VAL A 9 15.70 -2.77 15.14
N PHE A 10 15.20 -1.68 15.68
CA PHE A 10 14.66 -1.62 17.04
C PHE A 10 13.13 -1.71 16.99
N ASN A 11 12.57 -2.73 17.58
CA ASN A 11 11.13 -2.95 17.66
C ASN A 11 10.74 -3.65 18.99
N ASN A 12 9.50 -4.10 19.10
CA ASN A 12 8.98 -4.80 20.28
C ASN A 12 9.30 -6.32 20.26
N THR A 13 10.39 -6.76 19.63
CA THR A 13 10.77 -8.19 19.67
C THR A 13 11.07 -8.66 21.09
N ASN A 14 10.61 -9.86 21.46
CA ASN A 14 10.85 -10.40 22.80
C ASN A 14 12.30 -10.85 22.97
N LYS A 15 12.94 -11.34 21.90
CA LYS A 15 14.33 -11.80 21.92
C LYS A 15 15.10 -11.16 20.76
N PRO A 16 16.33 -10.67 21.02
CA PRO A 16 17.22 -10.24 19.95
C PRO A 16 17.51 -11.40 18.98
N LYS A 17 17.59 -11.10 17.69
CA LYS A 17 17.90 -12.06 16.64
C LYS A 17 18.59 -11.41 15.47
N ILE A 18 19.33 -12.18 14.69
CA ILE A 18 19.93 -11.75 13.43
C ILE A 18 19.23 -12.50 12.30
N ILE A 19 18.69 -11.75 11.35
CA ILE A 19 18.04 -12.29 10.15
C ILE A 19 18.64 -11.55 8.96
N ASN A 20 19.20 -12.28 7.99
CA ASN A 20 19.82 -11.72 6.79
C ASN A 20 20.81 -10.56 7.09
N ASN A 21 21.69 -10.76 8.07
CA ASN A 21 22.66 -9.77 8.57
C ASN A 21 22.05 -8.50 9.19
N VAL A 22 20.74 -8.47 9.44
CA VAL A 22 20.05 -7.39 10.15
C VAL A 22 19.87 -7.78 11.61
N HIS A 23 20.34 -6.91 12.53
CA HIS A 23 20.20 -7.10 13.96
C HIS A 23 18.85 -6.59 14.44
N TRP A 24 17.96 -7.48 14.86
CA TRP A 24 16.65 -7.16 15.44
C TRP A 24 16.79 -7.13 16.97
N ILE A 25 16.55 -5.97 17.55
CA ILE A 25 16.82 -5.69 18.97
C ILE A 25 15.54 -5.13 19.60
N ASN A 26 15.26 -5.51 20.87
CA ASN A 26 14.16 -4.91 21.59
C ASN A 26 14.40 -3.41 21.78
N ILE A 27 13.39 -2.60 21.51
CA ILE A 27 13.47 -1.13 21.60
C ILE A 27 13.83 -0.61 23.00
N ASN A 28 13.59 -1.41 24.04
CA ASN A 28 13.98 -1.09 25.42
C ASN A 28 15.46 -1.45 25.72
N GLN A 29 16.14 -2.15 24.80
CA GLN A 29 17.56 -2.52 24.91
C GLN A 29 18.45 -1.61 24.06
N ILE A 30 17.95 -0.45 23.64
CA ILE A 30 18.77 0.54 22.93
C ILE A 30 19.93 0.96 23.82
N ASN A 31 21.14 0.82 23.30
CA ASN A 31 22.32 1.39 23.92
C ASN A 31 22.42 2.86 23.53
N HIS A 32 22.24 3.77 24.48
CA HIS A 32 22.29 5.21 24.25
C HIS A 32 23.69 5.72 23.85
N SER A 33 24.72 4.91 24.01
CA SER A 33 26.08 5.22 23.53
C SER A 33 26.27 4.91 22.03
N ASP A 34 25.34 4.17 21.41
CA ASP A 34 25.37 3.92 19.97
C ASP A 34 25.28 5.26 19.20
N LYS A 35 26.19 5.46 18.28
CA LYS A 35 26.22 6.64 17.41
C LYS A 35 26.00 6.23 15.96
N PRO A 36 24.76 6.00 15.52
CA PRO A 36 24.49 5.64 14.14
C PRO A 36 24.81 6.81 13.20
N HIS A 37 25.22 6.51 11.98
CA HIS A 37 25.38 7.51 10.92
C HIS A 37 24.03 8.00 10.42
N TYR A 38 23.05 7.11 10.36
CA TYR A 38 21.66 7.37 9.92
C TYR A 38 20.68 6.78 10.90
N LEU A 39 19.60 7.50 11.17
CA LEU A 39 18.52 7.03 12.03
C LEU A 39 17.17 7.23 11.30
N ILE A 40 16.47 6.14 11.06
CA ILE A 40 15.15 6.16 10.41
C ILE A 40 14.09 5.80 11.46
N ALA A 41 13.24 6.76 11.81
CA ALA A 41 12.08 6.52 12.68
C ALA A 41 10.84 6.19 11.82
N MET A 42 10.11 5.12 12.19
CA MET A 42 8.92 4.69 11.47
C MET A 42 7.68 5.38 12.06
N SER A 43 7.13 6.36 11.33
CA SER A 43 5.87 7.06 11.62
C SER A 43 5.75 7.76 13.00
N ASP A 44 6.79 7.77 13.82
CA ASP A 44 6.79 8.40 15.16
C ASP A 44 8.10 9.14 15.46
N ALA A 45 8.03 10.48 15.48
CA ALA A 45 9.17 11.33 15.80
C ALA A 45 9.64 11.20 17.27
N ASN A 46 8.82 10.66 18.19
CA ASN A 46 9.24 10.43 19.58
C ASN A 46 10.38 9.39 19.67
N LEU A 47 10.55 8.53 18.67
CA LEU A 47 11.61 7.53 18.65
C LEU A 47 13.02 8.17 18.64
N PHE A 48 13.15 9.39 18.12
CA PHE A 48 14.42 10.13 18.17
C PHE A 48 14.87 10.49 19.58
N LYS A 49 13.98 10.45 20.59
CA LYS A 49 14.36 10.64 22.00
C LYS A 49 15.17 9.48 22.55
N LYS A 50 15.01 8.29 21.98
CA LYS A 50 15.67 7.07 22.45
C LYS A 50 17.09 6.93 21.92
N LEU A 51 17.35 7.45 20.72
CA LEU A 51 18.66 7.42 20.08
C LEU A 51 18.79 8.67 19.23
N SER A 52 19.90 9.37 19.36
CA SER A 52 20.17 10.59 18.59
C SER A 52 21.19 10.33 17.48
N CYS A 53 20.96 11.00 16.36
CA CYS A 53 21.83 10.96 15.19
C CYS A 53 21.89 12.34 14.53
N LYS A 54 22.92 12.59 13.75
CA LYS A 54 23.00 13.81 12.95
C LYS A 54 22.08 13.74 11.73
N ASN A 55 21.98 12.57 11.10
CA ASN A 55 21.17 12.33 9.90
C ASN A 55 19.89 11.58 10.29
N ASN A 56 18.83 12.33 10.58
CA ASN A 56 17.54 11.78 11.00
C ASN A 56 16.55 11.77 9.85
N PHE A 57 15.81 10.65 9.71
CA PHE A 57 14.76 10.48 8.73
C PHE A 57 13.48 10.00 9.41
N LEU A 58 12.35 10.57 9.03
CA LEU A 58 11.03 10.11 9.49
C LEU A 58 10.29 9.48 8.31
N TRP A 59 10.28 8.14 8.26
CA TRP A 59 9.55 7.40 7.23
C TRP A 59 8.08 7.28 7.61
N SER A 60 7.21 7.90 6.81
CA SER A 60 5.80 8.01 7.15
C SER A 60 4.91 7.12 6.30
N HIS A 61 4.24 6.16 6.95
CA HIS A 61 3.21 5.29 6.36
C HIS A 61 1.78 5.86 6.50
N SER A 62 1.65 7.16 6.72
CA SER A 62 0.35 7.82 6.87
C SER A 62 0.46 9.31 6.60
N ILE A 63 -0.66 9.94 6.26
CA ILE A 63 -0.71 11.39 6.13
C ILE A 63 -0.35 12.03 7.47
N GLN A 64 0.61 12.94 7.44
CA GLN A 64 1.04 13.70 8.60
C GLN A 64 0.38 15.09 8.57
N SER A 65 -0.17 15.51 9.70
CA SER A 65 -0.70 16.85 9.90
C SER A 65 -0.13 17.45 11.18
N VAL A 66 -0.15 18.77 11.28
CA VAL A 66 0.26 19.49 12.51
C VAL A 66 -0.56 19.03 13.71
N GLU A 67 -1.89 18.91 13.55
CA GLU A 67 -2.79 18.40 14.58
C GLU A 67 -2.36 17.01 15.08
N LYS A 68 -2.03 16.09 14.18
CA LYS A 68 -1.56 14.75 14.52
C LYS A 68 -0.24 14.80 15.31
N PHE A 69 0.69 15.68 14.92
CA PHE A 69 1.95 15.87 15.62
C PHE A 69 1.72 16.42 17.03
N ILE A 70 0.82 17.39 17.20
CA ILE A 70 0.46 17.94 18.52
C ILE A 70 -0.19 16.84 19.37
N ARG A 71 -1.25 16.20 18.87
CA ARG A 71 -2.00 15.16 19.58
C ARG A 71 -1.13 13.98 20.03
N LYS A 72 -0.15 13.58 19.20
CA LYS A 72 0.80 12.51 19.50
C LYS A 72 2.08 12.99 20.19
N LYS A 73 2.14 14.26 20.63
CA LYS A 73 3.32 14.86 21.27
C LYS A 73 4.61 14.72 20.47
N GLN A 74 4.52 14.70 19.14
CA GLN A 74 5.67 14.54 18.23
C GLN A 74 6.27 15.86 17.76
N LEU A 75 5.59 17.00 18.01
CA LEU A 75 5.99 18.31 17.50
C LEU A 75 7.38 18.73 18.01
N LEU A 76 7.60 18.68 19.33
CA LEU A 76 8.89 19.05 19.93
C LEU A 76 10.04 18.13 19.45
N PRO A 77 9.90 16.80 19.43
CA PRO A 77 10.92 15.93 18.84
C PRO A 77 11.19 16.26 17.38
N PHE A 78 10.15 16.50 16.56
CA PHE A 78 10.31 16.87 15.16
C PHE A 78 11.14 18.15 14.98
N ILE A 79 10.83 19.19 15.75
CA ILE A 79 11.58 20.47 15.74
C ILE A 79 13.03 20.25 16.21
N LYS A 80 13.20 19.51 17.32
CA LYS A 80 14.52 19.28 17.93
C LYS A 80 15.46 18.48 17.04
N TYR A 81 14.97 17.37 16.44
CA TYR A 81 15.79 16.41 15.70
C TYR A 81 15.79 16.64 14.19
N LYS A 82 14.99 17.57 13.68
CA LYS A 82 14.99 18.07 12.29
C LYS A 82 14.99 16.95 11.23
N PRO A 83 14.14 15.93 11.29
CA PRO A 83 14.23 14.81 10.37
C PRO A 83 13.78 15.19 8.96
N ILE A 84 14.44 14.61 7.96
CA ILE A 84 13.95 14.61 6.58
C ILE A 84 12.79 13.60 6.47
N MET A 85 11.69 13.99 5.85
CA MET A 85 10.53 13.11 5.64
C MET A 85 10.77 12.15 4.48
N ILE A 86 10.57 10.84 4.71
CA ILE A 86 10.47 9.82 3.65
C ILE A 86 9.00 9.45 3.46
N LEU A 87 8.53 9.43 2.22
CA LEU A 87 7.13 9.28 1.84
C LEU A 87 6.98 8.29 0.70
N GLU A 88 5.85 7.58 0.68
CA GLU A 88 5.65 6.41 -0.17
C GLU A 88 5.13 6.71 -1.58
N GLY A 89 4.87 7.96 -1.92
CA GLY A 89 4.36 8.33 -3.26
C GLY A 89 4.09 9.82 -3.43
N ASP A 90 3.56 10.18 -4.58
CA ASP A 90 3.25 11.57 -4.93
C ASP A 90 2.09 12.14 -4.12
N TYR A 91 1.05 11.32 -3.85
CA TYR A 91 -0.09 11.75 -3.05
C TYR A 91 0.32 12.22 -1.65
N PRO A 92 1.00 11.42 -0.81
CA PRO A 92 1.47 11.90 0.48
C PRO A 92 2.51 13.02 0.34
N TYR A 93 3.23 13.09 -0.76
CA TYR A 93 4.19 14.14 -1.05
C TYR A 93 3.51 15.49 -1.35
N LYS A 94 2.38 15.50 -2.06
CA LYS A 94 1.60 16.70 -2.41
C LYS A 94 0.58 17.10 -1.34
N SER A 95 0.00 16.12 -0.64
CA SER A 95 -1.16 16.32 0.25
C SER A 95 -0.81 16.80 1.66
N ARG A 96 0.48 17.01 1.97
CA ARG A 96 0.85 17.35 3.33
C ARG A 96 1.00 18.83 3.55
N ASN A 97 0.91 19.19 4.83
CA ASN A 97 1.22 20.53 5.29
C ASN A 97 2.71 20.85 5.09
N PHE A 98 3.03 22.05 4.64
CA PHE A 98 4.39 22.57 4.50
C PHE A 98 5.25 22.33 5.76
N PHE A 99 4.67 22.54 6.95
CA PHE A 99 5.37 22.37 8.21
C PHE A 99 5.99 20.97 8.37
N THR A 100 5.29 19.91 7.99
CA THR A 100 5.79 18.53 8.15
C THR A 100 6.93 18.16 7.18
N SER A 101 7.23 19.02 6.22
CA SER A 101 8.35 18.86 5.27
C SER A 101 9.38 19.98 5.38
N PHE A 102 9.33 20.77 6.46
CA PHE A 102 10.18 21.95 6.64
C PHE A 102 11.68 21.63 6.57
N TYR A 103 12.09 20.46 7.08
CA TYR A 103 13.49 20.02 7.05
C TYR A 103 13.86 19.19 5.81
N GLY A 104 12.96 19.10 4.85
CA GLY A 104 13.14 18.35 3.63
C GLY A 104 12.22 17.13 3.52
N LYS A 105 12.11 16.63 2.29
CA LYS A 105 11.27 15.48 1.96
C LYS A 105 11.84 14.70 0.78
N LYS A 106 11.70 13.38 0.82
CA LYS A 106 12.11 12.45 -0.22
C LYS A 106 10.98 11.46 -0.51
N ILE A 107 10.89 10.96 -1.72
CA ILE A 107 9.95 9.89 -2.08
C ILE A 107 10.70 8.57 -2.12
N LEU A 108 10.17 7.57 -1.40
CA LEU A 108 10.60 6.19 -1.49
C LEU A 108 9.37 5.34 -1.78
N LYS A 109 9.15 5.00 -3.05
CA LYS A 109 8.08 4.08 -3.43
C LYS A 109 8.45 2.68 -2.93
N ILE A 110 7.54 2.04 -2.21
CA ILE A 110 7.72 0.65 -1.78
C ILE A 110 7.48 -0.32 -2.94
N ALA A 111 7.90 -1.57 -2.79
CA ALA A 111 7.69 -2.62 -3.77
C ALA A 111 6.62 -3.61 -3.31
N VAL A 112 6.10 -4.39 -4.23
CA VAL A 112 5.38 -5.62 -3.95
C VAL A 112 6.36 -6.79 -3.87
N ASP A 113 5.91 -7.89 -3.30
CA ASP A 113 6.71 -9.10 -3.18
C ASP A 113 6.97 -9.74 -4.55
N ASP A 114 8.14 -10.38 -4.71
CA ASP A 114 8.60 -10.99 -5.96
C ASP A 114 7.63 -12.04 -6.51
N ASP A 115 6.85 -12.72 -5.67
CA ASP A 115 5.85 -13.69 -6.12
C ASP A 115 4.74 -13.05 -6.97
N PHE A 116 4.39 -11.78 -6.72
CA PHE A 116 3.45 -11.03 -7.58
C PHE A 116 4.12 -10.58 -8.88
N LEU A 117 5.39 -10.20 -8.82
CA LEU A 117 6.13 -9.70 -9.98
C LEU A 117 6.41 -10.82 -11.00
N ASN A 118 6.80 -11.99 -10.50
CA ASN A 118 7.22 -13.15 -11.30
C ASN A 118 6.05 -14.04 -11.71
N PHE A 119 4.81 -13.69 -11.31
CA PHE A 119 3.65 -14.49 -11.70
C PHE A 119 3.43 -14.44 -13.21
N ASN A 120 3.32 -15.62 -13.84
CA ASN A 120 3.06 -15.73 -15.26
C ASN A 120 1.58 -15.45 -15.58
N ILE A 121 1.32 -14.40 -16.34
CA ILE A 121 -0.02 -13.95 -16.68
C ILE A 121 -0.49 -14.64 -17.97
N ASP A 122 -1.52 -15.47 -17.84
CA ASP A 122 -2.18 -16.09 -18.99
C ASP A 122 -3.26 -15.14 -19.56
N LEU A 123 -3.06 -14.69 -20.80
CA LEU A 123 -4.02 -13.85 -21.53
C LEU A 123 -5.26 -14.61 -22.01
N ASN A 124 -5.17 -15.94 -22.17
CA ASN A 124 -6.28 -16.74 -22.66
C ASN A 124 -7.27 -17.09 -21.56
N ASN A 125 -6.87 -16.91 -20.32
CA ASN A 125 -7.73 -17.19 -19.17
C ASN A 125 -8.56 -15.96 -18.83
N ILE A 126 -9.87 -16.02 -19.12
CA ILE A 126 -10.85 -15.02 -18.69
C ILE A 126 -11.55 -15.56 -17.42
N PRO A 127 -11.31 -14.93 -16.25
CA PRO A 127 -11.94 -15.36 -15.01
C PRO A 127 -13.48 -15.16 -15.06
N LYS A 128 -14.18 -15.85 -14.17
CA LYS A 128 -15.61 -15.58 -13.89
C LYS A 128 -15.79 -14.11 -13.49
N PRO A 129 -17.00 -13.54 -13.59
CA PRO A 129 -17.29 -12.15 -13.25
C PRO A 129 -17.20 -11.91 -11.73
N ASN A 130 -16.05 -12.18 -11.15
CA ASN A 130 -15.79 -11.98 -9.73
C ASN A 130 -15.06 -10.66 -9.51
N ALA A 131 -15.48 -9.93 -8.48
CA ALA A 131 -14.79 -8.77 -7.96
C ALA A 131 -14.10 -9.10 -6.62
N ILE A 132 -12.97 -8.46 -6.35
CA ILE A 132 -12.22 -8.69 -5.12
C ILE A 132 -11.83 -7.37 -4.46
N PHE A 133 -11.94 -7.32 -3.11
CA PHE A 133 -11.55 -6.21 -2.27
C PHE A 133 -10.67 -6.73 -1.13
N THR A 134 -9.39 -6.37 -1.13
CA THR A 134 -8.41 -6.86 -0.14
C THR A 134 -7.84 -5.76 0.75
N THR A 135 -8.31 -4.51 0.59
CA THR A 135 -7.91 -3.41 1.47
C THR A 135 -8.56 -3.54 2.85
N LYS A 136 -8.16 -2.68 3.79
CA LYS A 136 -8.75 -2.66 5.13
C LYS A 136 -10.23 -2.27 5.07
N SER A 137 -11.05 -2.91 5.90
CA SER A 137 -12.50 -2.68 5.95
C SER A 137 -12.91 -1.25 6.31
N ASP A 138 -12.04 -0.49 7.00
CA ASP A 138 -12.27 0.94 7.30
C ASP A 138 -12.12 1.86 6.06
N ARG A 139 -11.78 1.28 4.89
CA ARG A 139 -11.61 2.01 3.63
C ARG A 139 -12.90 2.07 2.81
N ASN A 140 -13.94 2.70 3.39
CA ASN A 140 -15.26 2.89 2.75
C ASN A 140 -15.99 1.58 2.37
N ILE A 141 -15.90 0.55 3.22
CA ILE A 141 -16.59 -0.73 2.97
C ILE A 141 -18.12 -0.55 2.78
N LYS A 142 -18.75 0.37 3.52
CA LYS A 142 -20.17 0.64 3.35
C LYS A 142 -20.50 1.08 1.92
N PHE A 143 -19.76 2.04 1.38
CA PHE A 143 -19.94 2.48 -0.01
C PHE A 143 -19.78 1.31 -0.98
N LEU A 144 -18.80 0.44 -0.77
CA LEU A 144 -18.60 -0.76 -1.59
C LEU A 144 -19.81 -1.69 -1.55
N LEU A 145 -20.33 -1.98 -0.35
CA LEU A 145 -21.47 -2.89 -0.19
C LEU A 145 -22.77 -2.31 -0.78
N ASP A 146 -23.00 -1.01 -0.60
CA ASP A 146 -24.14 -0.31 -1.20
C ASP A 146 -24.05 -0.35 -2.74
N SER A 147 -22.86 -0.08 -3.30
CA SER A 147 -22.62 -0.17 -4.75
C SER A 147 -22.73 -1.60 -5.26
N TRP A 148 -22.20 -2.59 -4.50
CA TRP A 148 -22.28 -4.00 -4.88
C TRP A 148 -23.70 -4.51 -4.99
N HIS A 149 -24.60 -4.06 -4.13
CA HIS A 149 -26.00 -4.40 -4.21
C HIS A 149 -26.63 -4.02 -5.58
N GLU A 150 -26.28 -2.86 -6.11
CA GLU A 150 -26.76 -2.44 -7.44
C GLU A 150 -26.06 -3.17 -8.59
N ILE A 151 -24.76 -3.46 -8.45
CA ILE A 151 -24.00 -4.29 -9.41
C ILE A 151 -24.62 -5.68 -9.51
N LYS A 152 -24.94 -6.31 -8.37
CA LYS A 152 -25.50 -7.65 -8.32
C LYS A 152 -26.86 -7.77 -9.01
N LYS A 153 -27.70 -6.74 -8.94
CA LYS A 153 -29.00 -6.71 -9.67
C LYS A 153 -28.83 -6.81 -11.20
N LYS A 154 -27.72 -6.29 -11.74
CA LYS A 154 -27.45 -6.23 -13.18
C LYS A 154 -26.45 -7.30 -13.66
N SER A 155 -25.73 -7.95 -12.76
CA SER A 155 -24.78 -9.03 -13.05
C SER A 155 -25.03 -10.19 -12.08
N LEU A 156 -26.03 -11.01 -12.38
CA LEU A 156 -26.54 -12.07 -11.51
C LEU A 156 -25.48 -13.13 -11.15
N ASN A 157 -24.52 -13.39 -12.05
CA ASN A 157 -23.45 -14.37 -11.83
C ASN A 157 -22.22 -13.78 -11.10
N ALA A 158 -22.17 -12.46 -10.88
CA ALA A 158 -21.06 -11.82 -10.21
C ALA A 158 -21.01 -12.18 -8.72
N LYS A 159 -19.79 -12.37 -8.20
CA LYS A 159 -19.51 -12.57 -6.79
C LYS A 159 -18.48 -11.56 -6.30
N LEU A 160 -18.67 -11.07 -5.08
CA LEU A 160 -17.71 -10.20 -4.41
C LEU A 160 -16.93 -11.01 -3.36
N PHE A 161 -15.62 -10.95 -3.42
CA PHE A 161 -14.70 -11.52 -2.42
C PHE A 161 -14.10 -10.39 -1.58
N ILE A 162 -14.28 -10.44 -0.26
CA ILE A 162 -13.75 -9.43 0.65
C ILE A 162 -12.95 -10.05 1.79
N ASN A 163 -11.96 -9.33 2.29
CA ASN A 163 -11.34 -9.68 3.56
C ASN A 163 -12.37 -9.50 4.69
N PRO A 164 -12.39 -10.39 5.71
CA PRO A 164 -13.33 -10.27 6.81
C PRO A 164 -13.22 -8.87 7.46
N PRO A 165 -14.30 -8.09 7.49
CA PRO A 165 -14.31 -6.80 8.14
C PRO A 165 -14.34 -6.96 9.66
N PHE A 166 -13.64 -6.10 10.39
CA PHE A 166 -13.54 -6.17 11.85
C PHE A 166 -14.89 -5.96 12.56
N ASN A 167 -15.87 -5.30 11.91
CA ASN A 167 -17.10 -4.83 12.53
C ASN A 167 -18.39 -5.30 11.85
N LEU A 168 -18.33 -6.23 10.90
CA LEU A 168 -19.52 -6.83 10.31
C LEU A 168 -19.67 -8.25 10.86
N SER A 169 -20.81 -8.53 11.51
CA SER A 169 -21.16 -9.91 11.83
C SER A 169 -21.44 -10.67 10.54
N GLU A 170 -21.00 -11.92 10.45
CA GLU A 170 -21.24 -12.81 9.29
C GLU A 170 -22.72 -12.89 8.93
N LYS A 171 -23.64 -12.69 9.90
CA LYS A 171 -25.10 -12.67 9.72
C LYS A 171 -25.63 -11.56 8.80
N ASN A 172 -24.82 -10.50 8.56
CA ASN A 172 -25.22 -9.36 7.72
C ASN A 172 -24.63 -9.43 6.29
N ILE A 173 -24.00 -10.54 5.95
CA ILE A 173 -23.37 -10.74 4.64
C ILE A 173 -24.32 -11.55 3.78
N LYS A 174 -24.69 -10.98 2.62
CA LYS A 174 -25.56 -11.64 1.63
C LYS A 174 -24.83 -12.78 0.92
N ASP A 175 -25.56 -13.76 0.40
CA ASP A 175 -25.02 -14.98 -0.24
C ASP A 175 -24.10 -14.72 -1.46
N ASP A 176 -24.15 -13.53 -2.04
CA ASP A 176 -23.28 -13.12 -3.16
C ASP A 176 -21.95 -12.50 -2.72
N ILE A 177 -21.74 -12.32 -1.43
CA ILE A 177 -20.51 -11.79 -0.84
C ILE A 177 -19.78 -12.92 -0.11
N ASN A 178 -18.58 -13.22 -0.56
CA ASN A 178 -17.75 -14.28 -0.01
C ASN A 178 -16.66 -13.69 0.88
N LEU A 179 -16.61 -14.12 2.13
CA LEU A 179 -15.51 -13.80 3.02
C LEU A 179 -14.31 -14.65 2.65
N ARG A 180 -13.21 -13.99 2.32
CA ARG A 180 -11.93 -14.65 2.09
C ARG A 180 -11.38 -15.17 3.41
N LYS A 181 -10.80 -16.37 3.37
CA LYS A 181 -9.99 -16.85 4.48
C LYS A 181 -8.67 -16.05 4.50
N LYS A 182 -8.26 -15.56 5.66
CA LYS A 182 -6.89 -15.09 5.84
C LYS A 182 -5.97 -16.27 5.60
N GLY A 183 -5.07 -16.15 4.66
CA GLY A 183 -4.13 -17.18 4.28
C GLY A 183 -2.76 -16.59 4.00
N ASP A 184 -1.92 -17.43 3.47
CA ASP A 184 -0.61 -17.02 2.98
C ASP A 184 -0.73 -16.18 1.69
N LYS A 185 0.39 -15.72 1.22
CA LYS A 185 0.53 -14.92 0.01
C LYS A 185 0.05 -15.66 -1.24
N ASN A 186 0.31 -16.97 -1.33
CA ASN A 186 -0.09 -17.78 -2.48
C ASN A 186 -1.61 -17.84 -2.62
N LEU A 187 -2.34 -17.97 -1.50
CA LEU A 187 -3.80 -17.92 -1.51
C LEU A 187 -4.30 -16.54 -1.99
N LEU A 188 -3.66 -15.46 -1.56
CA LEU A 188 -4.01 -14.12 -2.04
C LEU A 188 -3.81 -13.98 -3.55
N ILE A 189 -2.68 -14.44 -4.10
CA ILE A 189 -2.41 -14.45 -5.53
C ILE A 189 -3.49 -15.24 -6.27
N GLN A 190 -3.82 -16.45 -5.79
CA GLN A 190 -4.85 -17.29 -6.39
C GLN A 190 -6.24 -16.62 -6.40
N ASP A 191 -6.60 -15.92 -5.35
CA ASP A 191 -7.88 -15.20 -5.29
C ASP A 191 -7.91 -13.99 -6.24
N LEU A 192 -6.80 -13.27 -6.35
CA LEU A 192 -6.68 -12.13 -7.27
C LEU A 192 -6.78 -12.58 -8.73
N ILE A 193 -6.05 -13.63 -9.14
CA ILE A 193 -6.06 -14.11 -10.53
C ILE A 193 -7.37 -14.79 -10.94
N LYS A 194 -8.16 -15.31 -9.99
CA LYS A 194 -9.52 -15.82 -10.21
C LYS A 194 -10.58 -14.74 -10.27
N SER A 195 -10.20 -13.48 -10.03
CA SER A 195 -11.07 -12.33 -10.07
C SER A 195 -10.88 -11.57 -11.41
N ARG A 196 -11.96 -10.94 -11.87
CA ARG A 196 -11.96 -10.10 -13.08
C ARG A 196 -11.71 -8.62 -12.76
N LEU A 197 -11.98 -8.22 -11.51
CA LEU A 197 -11.96 -6.83 -11.09
C LEU A 197 -11.43 -6.69 -9.67
N PHE A 198 -10.43 -5.84 -9.48
CA PHE A 198 -10.12 -5.29 -8.17
C PHE A 198 -10.98 -4.05 -7.93
N ILE A 199 -11.88 -4.11 -6.96
CA ILE A 199 -12.83 -3.05 -6.69
C ILE A 199 -12.53 -2.39 -5.34
N THR A 200 -12.27 -1.09 -5.34
CA THR A 200 -11.99 -0.35 -4.10
C THR A 200 -12.40 1.11 -4.20
N PRO A 201 -13.33 1.57 -3.35
CA PRO A 201 -13.67 2.99 -3.31
C PRO A 201 -12.48 3.86 -2.94
N GLY A 202 -11.61 3.36 -2.07
CA GLY A 202 -10.48 4.10 -1.53
C GLY A 202 -10.85 5.00 -0.36
N HIS A 203 -9.83 5.64 0.22
CA HIS A 203 -9.96 6.56 1.34
C HIS A 203 -8.87 7.63 1.29
N LYS A 204 -9.19 8.87 1.72
CA LYS A 204 -8.24 10.00 1.72
C LYS A 204 -6.97 9.77 2.53
N THR A 205 -6.99 8.86 3.51
CA THR A 205 -5.81 8.50 4.30
C THR A 205 -4.93 7.41 3.69
N GLU A 206 -5.31 6.87 2.54
CA GLU A 206 -4.51 5.89 1.80
C GLU A 206 -3.29 6.56 1.18
N VAL A 207 -2.08 6.15 1.57
CA VAL A 207 -0.83 6.81 1.12
C VAL A 207 -0.08 6.04 0.04
N PHE A 208 -0.25 4.70 -0.02
CA PHE A 208 0.37 3.86 -1.06
C PHE A 208 -0.60 2.85 -1.67
N CYS A 209 -1.44 2.19 -0.86
CA CYS A 209 -2.34 1.10 -1.25
C CYS A 209 -1.62 -0.10 -1.88
N LEU A 210 -0.89 -0.85 -1.04
CA LEU A 210 -0.16 -2.05 -1.48
C LEU A 210 -1.08 -3.05 -2.21
N ALA A 211 -2.31 -3.25 -1.71
CA ALA A 211 -3.29 -4.16 -2.32
C ALA A 211 -3.64 -3.79 -3.78
N ALA A 212 -3.70 -2.50 -4.11
CA ALA A 212 -3.93 -2.06 -5.49
C ALA A 212 -2.68 -2.26 -6.36
N GLU A 213 -1.48 -2.10 -5.79
CA GLU A 213 -0.24 -2.37 -6.51
C GLU A 213 -0.06 -3.88 -6.76
N GLU A 214 -0.37 -4.75 -5.79
CA GLU A 214 -0.41 -6.21 -5.94
C GLU A 214 -1.39 -6.64 -7.05
N ALA A 215 -2.60 -6.07 -7.06
CA ALA A 215 -3.58 -6.32 -8.12
C ALA A 215 -3.06 -5.88 -9.50
N LYS A 216 -2.43 -4.71 -9.58
CA LYS A 216 -1.86 -4.17 -10.82
C LYS A 216 -0.73 -5.05 -11.36
N GLU A 217 0.18 -5.54 -10.51
CA GLU A 217 1.27 -6.43 -10.94
C GLU A 217 0.76 -7.80 -11.41
N LEU A 218 -0.40 -8.26 -10.92
CA LEU A 218 -1.13 -9.43 -11.45
C LEU A 218 -2.03 -9.09 -12.64
N CYS A 219 -1.91 -7.88 -13.20
CA CYS A 219 -2.67 -7.41 -14.36
C CYS A 219 -4.20 -7.47 -14.16
N LEU A 220 -4.66 -7.23 -12.94
CA LEU A 220 -6.08 -7.16 -12.59
C LEU A 220 -6.57 -5.72 -12.72
N PRO A 221 -7.54 -5.42 -13.61
CA PRO A 221 -8.11 -4.08 -13.74
C PRO A 221 -8.71 -3.56 -12.43
N ILE A 222 -8.62 -2.25 -12.21
CA ILE A 222 -9.05 -1.60 -10.97
C ILE A 222 -10.20 -0.62 -11.24
N VAL A 223 -11.26 -0.67 -10.42
CA VAL A 223 -12.26 0.41 -10.34
C VAL A 223 -12.20 1.05 -8.97
N THR A 224 -12.07 2.39 -8.96
CA THR A 224 -11.90 3.17 -7.74
C THR A 224 -12.58 4.54 -7.85
N MET A 225 -12.83 5.19 -6.69
CA MET A 225 -13.19 6.61 -6.63
C MET A 225 -11.96 7.54 -6.70
N GLY A 226 -10.76 7.00 -6.81
CA GLY A 226 -9.53 7.78 -6.88
C GLY A 226 -9.14 8.50 -5.58
N TYR A 227 -9.72 8.14 -4.44
CA TYR A 227 -9.36 8.76 -3.16
C TYR A 227 -7.96 8.33 -2.71
N GLY A 228 -7.26 9.27 -2.10
CA GLY A 228 -5.90 9.00 -1.61
C GLY A 228 -4.92 8.78 -2.76
N CYS A 229 -4.02 7.81 -2.61
CA CYS A 229 -3.06 7.45 -3.65
C CYS A 229 -3.64 6.64 -4.81
N LEU A 230 -4.93 6.27 -4.77
CA LEU A 230 -5.51 5.39 -5.79
C LEU A 230 -5.58 6.04 -7.18
N TYR A 231 -5.65 7.37 -7.28
CA TYR A 231 -5.53 8.05 -8.57
C TYR A 231 -4.16 7.82 -9.25
N GLU A 232 -3.12 7.45 -8.47
CA GLU A 232 -1.80 7.12 -9.00
C GLU A 232 -1.70 5.67 -9.51
N ARG A 233 -2.69 4.83 -9.18
CA ARG A 233 -2.68 3.39 -9.48
C ARG A 233 -3.43 3.04 -10.75
N VAL A 234 -4.26 3.95 -11.25
CA VAL A 234 -5.16 3.70 -12.38
C VAL A 234 -4.99 4.77 -13.45
N ASN A 235 -4.65 4.35 -14.67
CA ASN A 235 -4.79 5.17 -15.87
C ASN A 235 -6.22 4.98 -16.37
N HIS A 236 -7.07 6.00 -16.15
CA HIS A 236 -8.49 5.94 -16.47
C HIS A 236 -8.75 5.57 -17.94
N GLY A 237 -9.57 4.55 -18.17
CA GLY A 237 -9.89 4.01 -19.50
C GLY A 237 -8.79 3.14 -20.11
N VAL A 238 -7.61 3.01 -19.50
CA VAL A 238 -6.46 2.25 -20.03
C VAL A 238 -6.15 1.02 -19.19
N THR A 239 -6.12 1.17 -17.86
CA THR A 239 -5.78 0.07 -16.93
C THR A 239 -6.89 -0.22 -15.92
N GLY A 240 -7.99 0.49 -16.03
CA GLY A 240 -9.13 0.47 -15.13
C GLY A 240 -9.84 1.80 -15.16
N PHE A 241 -10.69 2.07 -14.17
CA PHE A 241 -11.49 3.28 -14.16
C PHE A 241 -11.46 4.02 -12.81
N ILE A 242 -11.44 5.35 -12.89
CA ILE A 242 -11.61 6.25 -11.76
C ILE A 242 -12.99 6.88 -11.88
N ALA A 243 -13.88 6.54 -10.98
CA ALA A 243 -15.26 7.04 -10.95
C ALA A 243 -15.36 8.35 -10.16
N LYS A 244 -16.26 9.23 -10.58
CA LYS A 244 -16.54 10.50 -9.92
C LYS A 244 -17.68 10.42 -8.90
N ASN A 245 -18.54 9.41 -9.09
CA ASN A 245 -19.72 9.18 -8.25
C ASN A 245 -20.06 7.69 -8.21
N MET A 246 -21.05 7.31 -7.37
CA MET A 246 -21.49 5.92 -7.21
C MET A 246 -22.01 5.31 -8.51
N ARG A 247 -22.72 6.08 -9.33
CA ARG A 247 -23.26 5.59 -10.60
C ARG A 247 -22.14 5.17 -11.55
N GLU A 248 -21.15 6.04 -11.77
CA GLU A 248 -19.98 5.71 -12.58
C GLU A 248 -19.19 4.52 -12.02
N PHE A 249 -19.07 4.42 -10.69
CA PHE A 249 -18.40 3.29 -10.03
C PHE A 249 -19.12 1.97 -10.33
N ILE A 250 -20.44 1.96 -10.29
CA ILE A 250 -21.27 0.81 -10.64
C ILE A 250 -21.15 0.51 -12.14
N ASP A 251 -21.31 1.50 -13.02
CA ASP A 251 -21.32 1.32 -14.47
C ASP A 251 -19.96 0.81 -14.98
N TYR A 252 -18.84 1.35 -14.49
CA TYR A 252 -17.50 0.85 -14.83
C TYR A 252 -17.23 -0.56 -14.29
N SER A 253 -17.73 -0.87 -13.10
CA SER A 253 -17.62 -2.22 -12.56
C SER A 253 -18.38 -3.24 -13.40
N LEU A 254 -19.60 -2.91 -13.82
CA LEU A 254 -20.42 -3.74 -14.68
C LEU A 254 -19.79 -3.94 -16.06
N SER A 255 -19.21 -2.90 -16.67
CA SER A 255 -18.56 -3.03 -17.97
C SER A 255 -17.41 -4.03 -17.90
N ILE A 256 -16.54 -3.97 -16.89
CA ILE A 256 -15.43 -4.94 -16.77
C ILE A 256 -15.96 -6.36 -16.46
N LEU A 257 -16.99 -6.48 -15.62
CA LEU A 257 -17.51 -7.77 -15.20
C LEU A 257 -18.24 -8.51 -16.34
N ASN A 258 -18.90 -7.77 -17.26
CA ASN A 258 -19.78 -8.35 -18.29
C ASN A 258 -19.20 -8.31 -19.71
N ASP A 259 -18.11 -7.56 -19.96
CA ASP A 259 -17.49 -7.43 -21.28
C ASP A 259 -16.08 -8.08 -21.28
N ASP A 260 -15.95 -9.22 -21.94
CA ASP A 260 -14.70 -9.95 -22.05
C ASP A 260 -13.64 -9.19 -22.88
N ASN A 261 -14.08 -8.47 -23.91
CA ASN A 261 -13.16 -7.71 -24.77
C ASN A 261 -12.54 -6.54 -24.01
N LEU A 262 -13.36 -5.79 -23.29
CA LEU A 262 -12.89 -4.69 -22.43
C LEU A 262 -11.94 -5.22 -21.35
N TYR A 263 -12.31 -6.32 -20.67
CA TYR A 263 -11.43 -6.94 -19.67
C TYR A 263 -10.06 -7.30 -20.26
N LEU A 264 -10.03 -7.97 -21.42
CA LEU A 264 -8.79 -8.38 -22.09
C LEU A 264 -7.97 -7.18 -22.56
N GLU A 265 -8.61 -6.12 -23.04
CA GLU A 265 -7.93 -4.88 -23.43
C GLU A 265 -7.21 -4.24 -22.23
N LEU A 266 -7.92 -4.04 -21.11
CA LEU A 266 -7.36 -3.49 -19.87
C LEU A 266 -6.21 -4.36 -19.35
N LYS A 267 -6.38 -5.68 -19.37
CA LYS A 267 -5.35 -6.65 -18.95
C LYS A 267 -4.10 -6.57 -19.82
N LYS A 268 -4.25 -6.50 -21.16
CA LYS A 268 -3.13 -6.31 -22.09
C LYS A 268 -2.38 -4.99 -21.83
N ASN A 269 -3.11 -3.93 -21.53
CA ASN A 269 -2.50 -2.65 -21.20
C ASN A 269 -1.74 -2.70 -19.88
N LEU A 270 -2.26 -3.40 -18.87
CA LEU A 270 -1.57 -3.62 -17.60
C LEU A 270 -0.27 -4.39 -17.79
N ILE A 271 -0.24 -5.43 -18.65
CA ILE A 271 0.98 -6.16 -18.97
C ILE A 271 2.07 -5.24 -19.54
N LYS A 272 1.70 -4.33 -20.44
CA LYS A 272 2.65 -3.38 -21.05
C LYS A 272 3.30 -2.43 -20.05
N ILE A 273 2.62 -2.16 -18.93
CA ILE A 273 3.07 -1.20 -17.91
C ILE A 273 3.48 -1.85 -16.59
N LYS A 274 3.63 -3.20 -16.55
CA LYS A 274 4.16 -3.87 -15.34
C LYS A 274 5.43 -3.16 -14.89
N ASN A 275 5.44 -2.76 -13.64
CA ASN A 275 6.54 -1.95 -13.10
C ASN A 275 7.74 -2.83 -12.70
N LEU A 276 7.47 -4.08 -12.33
CA LEU A 276 8.49 -5.05 -11.87
C LEU A 276 9.40 -4.51 -10.75
N ARG A 277 8.89 -3.52 -9.99
CA ARG A 277 9.64 -2.90 -8.91
C ARG A 277 9.73 -3.86 -7.72
N ASN A 278 10.93 -4.32 -7.44
CA ASN A 278 11.24 -5.25 -6.37
C ASN A 278 11.93 -4.58 -5.18
N TYR A 279 12.23 -5.35 -4.14
CA TYR A 279 12.89 -4.84 -2.94
C TYR A 279 14.34 -4.37 -3.19
N GLU A 280 15.03 -4.89 -4.20
CA GLU A 280 16.36 -4.41 -4.58
C GLU A 280 16.30 -2.96 -5.10
N ASN A 281 15.28 -2.64 -5.89
CA ASN A 281 15.04 -1.25 -6.32
C ASN A 281 14.78 -0.32 -5.11
N VAL A 282 13.99 -0.79 -4.13
CA VAL A 282 13.72 -0.01 -2.89
C VAL A 282 15.01 0.20 -2.10
N LYS A 283 15.85 -0.82 -1.99
CA LYS A 283 17.16 -0.71 -1.31
C LYS A 283 18.04 0.34 -1.98
N ASN A 284 18.15 0.29 -3.31
CA ASN A 284 18.99 1.23 -4.06
C ASN A 284 18.48 2.67 -3.93
N ASP A 285 17.15 2.87 -4.00
CA ASP A 285 16.56 4.20 -3.78
C ASP A 285 16.78 4.68 -2.34
N LEU A 286 16.69 3.79 -1.34
CA LEU A 286 16.96 4.15 0.05
C LEU A 286 18.42 4.56 0.26
N ILE A 287 19.37 3.82 -0.31
CA ILE A 287 20.80 4.16 -0.29
C ILE A 287 21.02 5.56 -0.87
N ASN A 288 20.40 5.87 -2.02
CA ASN A 288 20.46 7.19 -2.64
C ASN A 288 19.82 8.29 -1.77
N ILE A 289 18.67 8.00 -1.11
CA ILE A 289 17.99 8.94 -0.20
C ILE A 289 18.88 9.28 1.00
N LEU A 290 19.58 8.28 1.53
CA LEU A 290 20.47 8.42 2.67
C LEU A 290 21.84 9.03 2.28
N ASP A 291 22.12 9.21 0.99
CA ASP A 291 23.40 9.69 0.47
C ASP A 291 24.58 8.82 0.96
N ILE A 292 24.35 7.51 0.97
CA ILE A 292 25.41 6.54 1.28
C ILE A 292 26.26 6.39 0.02
N LYS A 293 27.51 6.86 0.10
CA LYS A 293 28.47 6.67 -0.99
C LYS A 293 28.85 5.19 -1.05
N ASN A 294 28.63 4.58 -2.20
CA ASN A 294 29.25 3.31 -2.53
C ASN A 294 30.70 3.63 -2.95
N ASP A 295 31.62 3.51 -2.00
CA ASP A 295 33.05 3.57 -2.30
C ASP A 295 33.51 2.27 -2.96
#